data_d9b5a6d0dd297cc60f0a67a5189efd18
#
_entry.id   d9b5a6d0dd297cc60f0a67a5189efd18
#
_cell.length_a   1.000
_cell.length_b   1.000
_cell.length_c   1.000
_cell.angle_alpha   90.00
_cell.angle_beta   90.00
_cell.angle_gamma   90.00
#
_symmetry.space_group_name_H-M   'P 1'
#
loop_
_entity.id
_entity.type
_entity.pdbx_description
1 polymer ?
#
loop_
_entity_poly.entity_id
_entity_poly.type
_entity_poly.pdbx_seq_one_letter_code
_entity_poly.pdbx_strand_id
1 'polypeptide(L)'
;MYKRQHHALAGANLLINLSASNEMTGKHTYLRSLITQQSARTLSAYLYCSCGFGESSTDIVFAGNGLIAENGILVKEAERFSLEEQLTIADVDIERLMTLRRKTNTFADYTPQTPYRRIAVPLRSDRANYAITRTFDPHPFIPQQAEAMQERCEEIVNIQVNGLVQRIHHTGARHAVIGISGGLDSTLALLITARTFDKLRLPRTAITGITMPGFGTTGRTHSNALKLMEQMGVTTDEINICEACKIHFRDIGLDANDRSTTYENAQARERTQILMDIANRDGGLVIGTGDLSELALGWATYNGDHMSMYGVNSGVPKTLVRYLVRWIADLPESASIRSCLLDIIDTPISPELLPASREGEILQKTEELVGPYELHDFFLYHFVRFGYRPAKLHFMARQAFGEKYPSSEIKKWLIVFLRRFFSQQFKRSALPDGPKAVSYTHLTLPT
;
A
#
# COMPACT_ATOMS: atom_id res chain seq x y z
N MET A 1 12.92 32.76 -11.82
CA MET A 1 12.56 31.58 -11.01
C MET A 1 11.25 31.81 -10.22
N TYR A 2 11.06 32.95 -9.60
CA TYR A 2 9.89 33.22 -8.72
C TYR A 2 8.53 33.38 -9.45
N LYS A 3 8.48 33.86 -10.70
CA LYS A 3 7.24 34.12 -11.44
C LYS A 3 6.30 32.88 -11.54
N ARG A 4 6.85 31.69 -11.77
CA ARG A 4 6.05 30.45 -11.90
C ARG A 4 5.39 30.05 -10.60
N GLN A 5 6.07 30.23 -9.47
CA GLN A 5 5.50 29.98 -8.15
C GLN A 5 4.32 30.91 -7.86
N HIS A 6 4.44 32.20 -8.19
CA HIS A 6 3.35 33.16 -8.01
C HIS A 6 2.10 32.79 -8.85
N HIS A 7 2.28 32.32 -10.09
CA HIS A 7 1.17 31.84 -10.90
C HIS A 7 0.48 30.60 -10.28
N ALA A 8 1.28 29.64 -9.81
CA ALA A 8 0.76 28.43 -9.16
C ALA A 8 0.00 28.78 -7.87
N LEU A 9 0.55 29.67 -7.04
CA LEU A 9 -0.09 30.17 -5.81
C LEU A 9 -1.35 30.99 -6.11
N ALA A 10 -1.42 31.67 -7.26
CA ALA A 10 -2.62 32.36 -7.75
C ALA A 10 -3.68 31.40 -8.34
N GLY A 11 -3.43 30.07 -8.33
CA GLY A 11 -4.38 29.03 -8.73
C GLY A 11 -4.08 28.34 -10.07
N ALA A 12 -2.99 28.66 -10.78
CA ALA A 12 -2.66 28.01 -12.04
C ALA A 12 -2.26 26.54 -11.82
N ASN A 13 -3.05 25.59 -12.34
CA ASN A 13 -2.75 24.16 -12.30
C ASN A 13 -1.91 23.67 -13.47
N LEU A 14 -1.88 24.45 -14.56
CA LEU A 14 -1.11 24.21 -15.77
C LEU A 14 -0.23 25.43 -16.05
N LEU A 15 1.08 25.23 -16.14
CA LEU A 15 2.06 26.27 -16.48
C LEU A 15 2.59 25.97 -17.87
N ILE A 16 2.48 26.97 -18.78
CA ILE A 16 2.96 26.86 -20.16
C ILE A 16 4.17 27.77 -20.31
N ASN A 17 5.25 27.26 -20.86
CA ASN A 17 6.48 27.98 -21.11
C ASN A 17 6.92 27.83 -22.56
N LEU A 18 6.73 28.87 -23.34
CA LEU A 18 7.31 29.00 -24.66
C LEU A 18 8.73 29.55 -24.52
N SER A 19 9.69 28.93 -25.18
CA SER A 19 11.12 29.22 -25.00
C SER A 19 11.84 29.27 -26.36
N ALA A 20 12.86 30.08 -26.44
CA ALA A 20 13.84 30.11 -27.54
C ALA A 20 15.23 29.83 -26.97
N SER A 21 15.43 28.64 -26.43
CA SER A 21 16.66 28.23 -25.78
C SER A 21 17.49 27.34 -26.71
N ASN A 22 18.66 27.84 -27.15
CA ASN A 22 19.60 27.08 -27.98
C ASN A 22 20.11 25.82 -27.26
N GLU A 23 20.56 24.84 -28.04
CA GLU A 23 21.18 23.63 -27.52
C GLU A 23 22.67 23.82 -27.22
N MET A 24 23.08 23.12 -26.14
CA MET A 24 24.48 22.94 -25.73
C MET A 24 24.62 21.55 -25.10
N THR A 25 25.77 20.94 -25.19
CA THR A 25 26.07 19.64 -24.58
C THR A 25 25.74 19.65 -23.09
N GLY A 26 24.97 18.65 -22.64
CA GLY A 26 24.52 18.51 -21.22
C GLY A 26 23.32 19.37 -20.80
N LYS A 27 22.94 20.37 -21.57
CA LYS A 27 21.86 21.29 -21.26
C LYS A 27 20.49 20.61 -21.19
N HIS A 28 20.26 19.60 -22.01
CA HIS A 28 19.02 18.85 -22.05
C HIS A 28 18.73 18.13 -20.71
N THR A 29 19.72 17.44 -20.14
CA THR A 29 19.58 16.78 -18.82
C THR A 29 19.23 17.78 -17.74
N TYR A 30 19.90 18.95 -17.73
CA TYR A 30 19.57 20.03 -16.82
C TYR A 30 18.13 20.53 -17.03
N LEU A 31 17.70 20.72 -18.30
CA LEU A 31 16.35 21.19 -18.63
C LEU A 31 15.27 20.21 -18.13
N ARG A 32 15.45 18.90 -18.37
CA ARG A 32 14.54 17.86 -17.84
C ARG A 32 14.41 17.95 -16.33
N SER A 33 15.54 18.00 -15.62
CA SER A 33 15.55 18.13 -14.16
C SER A 33 14.86 19.42 -13.70
N LEU A 34 15.12 20.54 -14.36
CA LEU A 34 14.51 21.82 -14.05
C LEU A 34 12.99 21.80 -14.20
N ILE A 35 12.48 21.24 -15.31
CA ILE A 35 11.04 21.18 -15.62
C ILE A 35 10.32 20.24 -14.66
N THR A 36 10.86 19.06 -14.41
CA THR A 36 10.27 18.09 -13.47
C THR A 36 10.25 18.63 -12.05
N GLN A 37 11.36 19.20 -11.55
CA GLN A 37 11.40 19.81 -10.24
C GLN A 37 10.44 21.01 -10.12
N GLN A 38 10.34 21.83 -11.18
CA GLN A 38 9.43 22.96 -11.15
C GLN A 38 7.98 22.52 -11.08
N SER A 39 7.58 21.46 -11.80
CA SER A 39 6.24 20.89 -11.72
C SER A 39 5.94 20.31 -10.33
N ALA A 40 6.92 19.67 -9.67
CA ALA A 40 6.79 19.16 -8.30
C ALA A 40 6.62 20.28 -7.29
N ARG A 41 7.50 21.28 -7.31
CA ARG A 41 7.50 22.41 -6.35
C ARG A 41 6.26 23.28 -6.44
N THR A 42 5.64 23.36 -7.62
CA THR A 42 4.43 24.14 -7.85
C THR A 42 3.15 23.31 -7.82
N LEU A 43 3.27 21.99 -7.58
CA LEU A 43 2.15 21.05 -7.63
C LEU A 43 1.28 21.32 -8.88
N SER A 44 1.91 21.35 -10.05
CA SER A 44 1.28 21.70 -11.33
C SER A 44 1.70 20.77 -12.45
N ALA A 45 0.93 20.77 -13.53
CA ALA A 45 1.44 20.32 -14.82
C ALA A 45 2.29 21.46 -15.44
N TYR A 46 3.40 21.09 -16.08
CA TYR A 46 4.31 22.03 -16.71
C TYR A 46 4.56 21.63 -18.14
N LEU A 47 4.21 22.48 -19.08
CA LEU A 47 4.41 22.30 -20.51
C LEU A 47 5.54 23.23 -20.95
N TYR A 48 6.58 22.65 -21.51
CA TYR A 48 7.69 23.38 -22.08
C TYR A 48 7.76 23.09 -23.57
N CYS A 49 7.85 24.14 -24.37
CA CYS A 49 8.02 24.06 -25.81
C CYS A 49 9.11 25.06 -26.22
N SER A 50 10.11 24.60 -26.98
CA SER A 50 11.21 25.42 -27.46
C SER A 50 11.27 25.43 -28.98
N CYS A 51 11.94 26.41 -29.51
CA CYS A 51 12.24 26.52 -30.93
C CYS A 51 12.89 25.24 -31.49
N GLY A 52 12.67 24.95 -32.75
CA GLY A 52 13.21 23.79 -33.48
C GLY A 52 14.01 24.18 -34.72
N PHE A 53 14.00 23.28 -35.67
CA PHE A 53 14.68 23.45 -36.96
C PHE A 53 14.12 24.71 -37.68
N GLY A 54 15.02 25.47 -38.31
CA GLY A 54 14.63 26.65 -39.08
C GLY A 54 14.63 27.98 -38.34
N GLU A 55 14.73 27.97 -36.98
CA GLU A 55 14.72 29.21 -36.17
C GLU A 55 16.06 29.98 -36.21
N SER A 56 17.11 29.35 -36.63
CA SER A 56 18.43 29.99 -36.88
C SER A 56 19.07 29.43 -38.13
N SER A 57 19.73 30.30 -38.86
CA SER A 57 20.49 29.97 -40.07
C SER A 57 22.00 30.13 -39.89
N THR A 58 22.46 30.39 -38.64
CA THR A 58 23.89 30.65 -38.35
C THR A 58 24.47 29.57 -37.43
N ASP A 59 24.98 29.97 -36.28
CA ASP A 59 25.75 29.17 -35.33
C ASP A 59 24.92 28.60 -34.18
N ILE A 60 23.69 29.06 -34.00
CA ILE A 60 22.82 28.63 -32.91
C ILE A 60 21.92 27.49 -33.40
N VAL A 61 21.95 26.36 -32.67
CA VAL A 61 21.11 25.20 -32.95
C VAL A 61 19.98 25.08 -31.91
N PHE A 62 18.76 24.85 -32.39
CA PHE A 62 17.58 24.58 -31.57
C PHE A 62 17.13 23.14 -31.81
N ALA A 63 16.85 22.42 -30.71
CA ALA A 63 16.52 21.00 -30.81
C ALA A 63 15.00 20.71 -30.85
N GLY A 64 14.13 21.70 -30.76
CA GLY A 64 12.70 21.49 -30.72
C GLY A 64 12.23 20.79 -29.45
N ASN A 65 12.83 21.09 -28.28
CA ASN A 65 12.49 20.43 -27.02
C ASN A 65 11.02 20.67 -26.68
N GLY A 66 10.25 19.58 -26.53
CA GLY A 66 8.91 19.55 -25.98
C GLY A 66 8.85 18.65 -24.75
N LEU A 67 8.48 19.19 -23.60
CA LEU A 67 8.43 18.44 -22.34
C LEU A 67 7.10 18.69 -21.64
N ILE A 68 6.43 17.62 -21.24
CA ILE A 68 5.21 17.68 -20.42
C ILE A 68 5.50 16.96 -19.11
N ALA A 69 5.47 17.68 -18.00
CA ALA A 69 5.70 17.14 -16.67
C ALA A 69 4.48 17.38 -15.77
N GLU A 70 4.21 16.44 -14.86
CA GLU A 70 3.14 16.52 -13.86
C GLU A 70 3.68 16.15 -12.48
N ASN A 71 3.67 17.10 -11.54
CA ASN A 71 4.07 16.86 -10.16
C ASN A 71 5.40 16.07 -10.01
N GLY A 72 6.43 16.50 -10.73
CA GLY A 72 7.77 15.92 -10.66
C GLY A 72 8.01 14.73 -11.60
N ILE A 73 7.02 14.27 -12.32
CA ILE A 73 7.14 13.16 -13.26
C ILE A 73 7.13 13.71 -14.69
N LEU A 74 8.11 13.32 -15.51
CA LEU A 74 8.08 13.56 -16.94
C LEU A 74 7.04 12.61 -17.57
N VAL A 75 5.95 13.18 -18.10
CA VAL A 75 4.85 12.42 -18.68
C VAL A 75 5.11 12.10 -20.15
N LYS A 76 5.63 13.09 -20.89
CA LYS A 76 5.92 12.94 -22.31
C LYS A 76 7.05 13.88 -22.73
N GLU A 77 7.79 13.46 -23.74
CA GLU A 77 8.89 14.21 -24.35
C GLU A 77 8.81 14.11 -25.86
N ALA A 78 9.06 15.22 -26.55
CA ALA A 78 9.19 15.26 -28.00
C ALA A 78 10.54 14.71 -28.48
N GLU A 79 10.60 14.23 -29.70
CA GLU A 79 11.86 13.89 -30.35
C GLU A 79 12.71 15.16 -30.57
N ARG A 80 14.00 15.07 -30.27
CA ARG A 80 14.91 16.20 -30.43
C ARG A 80 15.54 16.18 -31.78
N PHE A 81 15.86 17.36 -32.30
CA PHE A 81 16.52 17.56 -33.57
C PHE A 81 15.73 17.06 -34.79
N SER A 82 14.44 16.91 -34.68
CA SER A 82 13.57 16.61 -35.82
C SER A 82 13.57 17.81 -36.81
N LEU A 83 13.56 17.48 -38.09
CA LEU A 83 13.36 18.46 -39.15
C LEU A 83 11.90 18.73 -39.44
N GLU A 84 11.02 17.85 -38.95
CA GLU A 84 9.59 17.90 -39.16
C GLU A 84 8.87 18.53 -37.96
N GLU A 85 7.69 19.07 -38.23
CA GLU A 85 6.78 19.55 -37.17
C GLU A 85 6.30 18.39 -36.28
N GLN A 86 6.25 18.61 -34.98
CA GLN A 86 5.82 17.60 -34.01
C GLN A 86 4.69 18.09 -33.14
N LEU A 87 3.72 17.20 -32.88
CA LEU A 87 2.66 17.40 -31.91
C LEU A 87 2.82 16.40 -30.75
N THR A 88 3.18 16.91 -29.58
CA THR A 88 3.34 16.11 -28.37
C THR A 88 2.05 16.21 -27.54
N ILE A 89 1.38 15.06 -27.34
CA ILE A 89 0.10 14.95 -26.62
C ILE A 89 0.27 14.10 -25.39
N ALA A 90 -0.28 14.57 -24.26
CA ALA A 90 -0.36 13.80 -23.01
C ALA A 90 -1.55 14.19 -22.16
N ASP A 91 -2.04 13.26 -21.36
CA ASP A 91 -3.08 13.50 -20.36
C ASP A 91 -2.48 13.94 -19.03
N VAL A 92 -3.00 15.01 -18.45
CA VAL A 92 -2.61 15.49 -17.12
C VAL A 92 -3.79 15.43 -16.16
N ASP A 93 -3.53 15.02 -14.91
CA ASP A 93 -4.55 14.83 -13.88
C ASP A 93 -4.68 16.08 -12.99
N ILE A 94 -5.50 17.04 -13.43
CA ILE A 94 -5.75 18.29 -12.68
C ILE A 94 -6.39 18.03 -11.33
N GLU A 95 -7.28 17.04 -11.20
CA GLU A 95 -7.93 16.72 -9.93
C GLU A 95 -6.91 16.22 -8.89
N ARG A 96 -5.94 15.41 -9.33
CA ARG A 96 -4.80 14.98 -8.50
C ARG A 96 -3.99 16.18 -7.99
N LEU A 97 -3.64 17.10 -8.88
CA LEU A 97 -2.88 18.30 -8.52
C LEU A 97 -3.64 19.18 -7.51
N MET A 98 -4.93 19.37 -7.72
CA MET A 98 -5.78 20.13 -6.79
C MET A 98 -5.88 19.43 -5.43
N THR A 99 -5.97 18.11 -5.38
CA THR A 99 -6.00 17.35 -4.13
C THR A 99 -4.69 17.47 -3.37
N LEU A 100 -3.56 17.35 -4.07
CA LEU A 100 -2.23 17.50 -3.46
C LEU A 100 -2.06 18.90 -2.86
N ARG A 101 -2.48 19.95 -3.56
CA ARG A 101 -2.43 21.32 -3.03
C ARG A 101 -3.27 21.49 -1.76
N ARG A 102 -4.48 20.93 -1.72
CA ARG A 102 -5.35 20.97 -0.52
C ARG A 102 -4.75 20.22 0.67
N LYS A 103 -3.99 19.13 0.43
CA LYS A 103 -3.31 18.36 1.48
C LYS A 103 -1.99 18.98 1.94
N THR A 104 -1.43 19.92 1.18
CA THR A 104 -0.15 20.58 1.51
C THR A 104 -0.44 21.89 2.20
N ASN A 105 -0.43 21.91 3.53
CA ASN A 105 -0.77 23.07 4.36
C ASN A 105 0.03 24.31 3.96
N THR A 106 1.34 24.19 3.80
CA THR A 106 2.22 25.29 3.40
C THR A 106 1.90 25.90 2.04
N PHE A 107 1.21 25.17 1.16
CA PHE A 107 0.72 25.70 -0.10
C PHE A 107 -0.53 26.56 0.09
N ALA A 108 -1.41 26.19 1.01
CA ALA A 108 -2.65 26.87 1.31
C ALA A 108 -2.44 28.17 2.13
N ASP A 109 -1.35 28.26 2.91
CA ASP A 109 -1.07 29.39 3.78
C ASP A 109 -0.65 30.68 3.05
N TYR A 110 -0.34 30.57 1.75
CA TYR A 110 0.08 31.72 0.97
C TYR A 110 -1.10 32.44 0.32
N THR A 111 -1.24 33.73 0.63
CA THR A 111 -2.19 34.62 -0.05
C THR A 111 -1.48 35.41 -1.14
N PRO A 112 -1.84 35.27 -2.42
CA PRO A 112 -1.23 36.03 -3.51
C PRO A 112 -1.44 37.52 -3.33
N GLN A 113 -0.37 38.31 -3.27
CA GLN A 113 -0.45 39.78 -3.18
C GLN A 113 -0.59 40.46 -4.54
N THR A 114 -0.28 39.73 -5.63
CA THR A 114 -0.33 40.26 -6.99
C THR A 114 -1.64 39.88 -7.68
N PRO A 115 -2.45 40.81 -8.08
CA PRO A 115 -3.64 40.52 -8.88
C PRO A 115 -3.24 40.09 -10.29
N TYR A 116 -3.72 38.90 -10.73
CA TYR A 116 -3.54 38.43 -12.09
C TYR A 116 -4.79 38.65 -12.94
N ARG A 117 -4.61 39.06 -14.20
CA ARG A 117 -5.67 39.09 -15.17
C ARG A 117 -6.21 37.69 -15.41
N ARG A 118 -7.52 37.50 -15.26
CA ARG A 118 -8.22 36.24 -15.53
C ARG A 118 -9.05 36.38 -16.79
N ILE A 119 -8.91 35.47 -17.73
CA ILE A 119 -9.69 35.42 -18.97
C ILE A 119 -10.45 34.09 -18.94
N ALA A 120 -11.79 34.17 -18.93
CA ALA A 120 -12.64 33.01 -19.05
C ALA A 120 -12.72 32.56 -20.51
N VAL A 121 -12.35 31.34 -20.79
CA VAL A 121 -12.46 30.74 -22.12
C VAL A 121 -13.43 29.55 -22.03
N PRO A 122 -14.58 29.57 -22.76
CA PRO A 122 -15.50 28.46 -22.79
C PRO A 122 -14.86 27.30 -23.57
N LEU A 123 -14.58 26.20 -22.88
CA LEU A 123 -14.12 24.98 -23.50
C LEU A 123 -15.31 24.09 -23.86
N ARG A 124 -15.47 23.77 -25.13
CA ARG A 124 -16.39 22.71 -25.57
C ARG A 124 -15.69 21.36 -25.31
N SER A 125 -16.21 20.58 -24.38
CA SER A 125 -15.72 19.23 -24.14
C SER A 125 -16.68 18.21 -24.76
N ASP A 126 -16.31 17.64 -25.88
CA ASP A 126 -16.99 16.46 -26.41
C ASP A 126 -16.46 15.23 -25.69
N ARG A 127 -17.06 14.91 -24.54
CA ARG A 127 -16.58 13.87 -23.63
C ARG A 127 -16.81 12.45 -24.12
N ALA A 128 -17.61 12.28 -25.18
CA ALA A 128 -18.09 10.97 -25.59
C ALA A 128 -17.04 10.07 -26.31
N ASN A 129 -16.03 10.68 -26.94
CA ASN A 129 -15.09 9.96 -27.82
C ASN A 129 -13.60 10.22 -27.52
N TYR A 130 -13.26 10.66 -26.32
CA TYR A 130 -11.88 10.95 -25.97
C TYR A 130 -11.14 9.67 -25.56
N ALA A 131 -10.15 9.27 -26.38
CA ALA A 131 -9.24 8.18 -26.04
C ALA A 131 -8.12 8.69 -25.13
N ILE A 132 -8.02 8.15 -23.92
CA ILE A 132 -6.94 8.49 -22.99
C ILE A 132 -5.66 7.80 -23.44
N THR A 133 -4.56 8.57 -23.45
CA THR A 133 -3.21 8.08 -23.73
C THR A 133 -2.47 7.65 -22.47
N ARG A 134 -2.98 8.03 -21.30
CA ARG A 134 -2.39 7.72 -20.00
C ARG A 134 -2.65 6.27 -19.61
N THR A 135 -1.59 5.57 -19.22
CA THR A 135 -1.67 4.24 -18.60
C THR A 135 -1.83 4.35 -17.08
N PHE A 136 -2.58 3.42 -16.50
CA PHE A 136 -2.74 3.31 -15.06
C PHE A 136 -2.13 2.01 -14.59
N ASP A 137 -1.22 2.10 -13.61
CA ASP A 137 -0.59 0.92 -13.02
C ASP A 137 -1.62 0.13 -12.19
N PRO A 138 -1.87 -1.15 -12.50
CA PRO A 138 -2.78 -1.98 -11.72
C PRO A 138 -2.26 -2.25 -10.30
N HIS A 139 -0.96 -2.18 -10.08
CA HIS A 139 -0.32 -2.45 -8.79
C HIS A 139 0.45 -1.24 -8.25
N PRO A 140 -0.23 -0.13 -7.90
CA PRO A 140 0.42 1.16 -7.63
C PRO A 140 1.31 1.18 -6.37
N PHE A 141 1.24 0.16 -5.52
CA PHE A 141 2.14 -0.02 -4.39
C PHE A 141 3.45 -0.72 -4.76
N ILE A 142 3.52 -1.34 -5.94
CA ILE A 142 4.60 -2.21 -6.38
C ILE A 142 5.35 -1.55 -7.53
N PRO A 143 6.64 -1.17 -7.38
CA PRO A 143 7.42 -0.63 -8.48
C PRO A 143 7.60 -1.67 -9.60
N GLN A 144 7.48 -1.22 -10.85
CA GLN A 144 7.63 -2.10 -12.01
C GLN A 144 9.10 -2.38 -12.39
N GLN A 145 10.03 -1.49 -12.01
CA GLN A 145 11.46 -1.66 -12.29
C GLN A 145 12.14 -2.46 -11.19
N ALA A 146 12.99 -3.41 -11.55
CA ALA A 146 13.62 -4.34 -10.60
C ALA A 146 14.49 -3.63 -9.55
N GLU A 147 15.30 -2.64 -9.97
CA GLU A 147 16.15 -1.85 -9.07
C GLU A 147 15.31 -1.03 -8.08
N ALA A 148 14.27 -0.38 -8.58
CA ALA A 148 13.33 0.39 -7.75
C ALA A 148 12.53 -0.52 -6.81
N MET A 149 12.29 -1.78 -7.19
CA MET A 149 11.64 -2.78 -6.33
C MET A 149 12.55 -3.18 -5.19
N GLN A 150 13.83 -3.46 -5.46
CA GLN A 150 14.79 -3.85 -4.41
C GLN A 150 14.94 -2.72 -3.38
N GLU A 151 15.22 -1.49 -3.84
CA GLU A 151 15.33 -0.31 -2.98
C GLU A 151 14.05 -0.10 -2.14
N ARG A 152 12.88 -0.22 -2.76
CA ARG A 152 11.59 -0.06 -2.09
C ARG A 152 11.33 -1.13 -1.03
N CYS A 153 11.62 -2.40 -1.31
CA CYS A 153 11.47 -3.49 -0.35
C CYS A 153 12.39 -3.29 0.86
N GLU A 154 13.65 -2.94 0.61
CA GLU A 154 14.63 -2.64 1.66
C GLU A 154 14.16 -1.46 2.54
N GLU A 155 13.71 -0.37 1.92
CA GLU A 155 13.19 0.82 2.62
C GLU A 155 11.99 0.46 3.51
N ILE A 156 11.01 -0.28 2.99
CA ILE A 156 9.80 -0.68 3.72
C ILE A 156 10.18 -1.55 4.92
N VAL A 157 10.98 -2.59 4.71
CA VAL A 157 11.44 -3.49 5.80
C VAL A 157 12.21 -2.70 6.85
N ASN A 158 13.08 -1.77 6.45
CA ASN A 158 13.81 -0.90 7.37
C ASN A 158 12.87 0.00 8.17
N ILE A 159 11.81 0.55 7.57
CA ILE A 159 10.80 1.35 8.28
C ILE A 159 10.07 0.48 9.31
N GLN A 160 9.63 -0.74 8.92
CA GLN A 160 8.96 -1.67 9.84
C GLN A 160 9.87 -2.05 11.02
N VAL A 161 11.09 -2.45 10.74
CA VAL A 161 12.08 -2.82 11.77
C VAL A 161 12.37 -1.66 12.72
N ASN A 162 12.66 -0.46 12.19
CA ASN A 162 12.98 0.69 13.04
C ASN A 162 11.76 1.19 13.83
N GLY A 163 10.55 1.07 13.28
CA GLY A 163 9.32 1.36 14.02
C GLY A 163 9.17 0.45 15.25
N LEU A 164 9.41 -0.85 15.09
CA LEU A 164 9.38 -1.80 16.21
C LEU A 164 10.56 -1.61 17.17
N VAL A 165 11.76 -1.34 16.66
CA VAL A 165 12.93 -0.96 17.49
C VAL A 165 12.57 0.19 18.43
N GLN A 166 11.98 1.25 17.88
CA GLN A 166 11.59 2.41 18.68
C GLN A 166 10.55 2.08 19.75
N ARG A 167 9.57 1.21 19.42
CA ARG A 167 8.54 0.78 20.37
C ARG A 167 9.14 -0.05 21.50
N ILE A 168 9.97 -1.03 21.19
CA ILE A 168 10.64 -1.89 22.17
C ILE A 168 11.58 -1.04 23.07
N HIS A 169 12.36 -0.16 22.48
CA HIS A 169 13.25 0.74 23.23
C HIS A 169 12.46 1.64 24.20
N HIS A 170 11.34 2.22 23.73
CA HIS A 170 10.53 3.14 24.53
C HIS A 170 9.83 2.42 25.70
N THR A 171 9.31 1.21 25.46
CA THR A 171 8.60 0.44 26.50
C THR A 171 9.53 -0.31 27.45
N GLY A 172 10.78 -0.51 27.05
CA GLY A 172 11.73 -1.37 27.79
C GLY A 172 11.41 -2.86 27.71
N ALA A 173 10.47 -3.27 26.86
CA ALA A 173 10.12 -4.67 26.68
C ALA A 173 11.31 -5.48 26.14
N ARG A 174 11.47 -6.72 26.63
CA ARG A 174 12.54 -7.64 26.20
C ARG A 174 12.01 -8.89 25.53
N HIS A 175 10.71 -9.07 25.49
CA HIS A 175 10.03 -10.21 24.89
C HIS A 175 9.02 -9.71 23.86
N ALA A 176 8.77 -10.54 22.84
CA ALA A 176 7.71 -10.33 21.86
C ALA A 176 6.89 -11.62 21.74
N VAL A 177 5.56 -11.48 21.61
CA VAL A 177 4.62 -12.59 21.43
C VAL A 177 3.89 -12.40 20.12
N ILE A 178 3.86 -13.44 19.28
CA ILE A 178 3.24 -13.38 17.95
C ILE A 178 2.40 -14.62 17.71
N GLY A 179 1.17 -14.44 17.26
CA GLY A 179 0.36 -15.54 16.74
C GLY A 179 0.81 -15.91 15.31
N ILE A 180 1.24 -17.15 15.10
CA ILE A 180 1.72 -17.64 13.82
C ILE A 180 0.71 -18.62 13.23
N SER A 181 -0.04 -18.16 12.24
CA SER A 181 -1.00 -18.98 11.50
C SER A 181 -0.37 -19.82 10.38
N GLY A 182 0.85 -19.48 9.95
CA GLY A 182 1.48 -20.05 8.76
C GLY A 182 1.08 -19.33 7.45
N GLY A 183 0.33 -18.23 7.54
CA GLY A 183 0.00 -17.35 6.42
C GLY A 183 1.03 -16.24 6.23
N LEU A 184 0.91 -15.51 5.10
CA LEU A 184 1.86 -14.47 4.69
C LEU A 184 2.03 -13.34 5.72
N ASP A 185 0.96 -12.90 6.36
CA ASP A 185 0.98 -11.75 7.27
C ASP A 185 1.72 -12.06 8.56
N SER A 186 1.43 -13.22 9.18
CA SER A 186 2.14 -13.68 10.37
C SER A 186 3.60 -14.00 10.06
N THR A 187 3.89 -14.50 8.86
CA THR A 187 5.25 -14.74 8.37
C THR A 187 6.02 -13.42 8.26
N LEU A 188 5.47 -12.40 7.61
CA LEU A 188 6.14 -11.10 7.51
C LEU A 188 6.35 -10.48 8.89
N ALA A 189 5.34 -10.54 9.78
CA ALA A 189 5.47 -10.02 11.14
C ALA A 189 6.60 -10.72 11.92
N LEU A 190 6.73 -12.04 11.81
CA LEU A 190 7.82 -12.79 12.44
C LEU A 190 9.19 -12.41 11.88
N LEU A 191 9.32 -12.29 10.55
CA LEU A 191 10.57 -11.88 9.89
C LEU A 191 11.01 -10.47 10.34
N ILE A 192 10.08 -9.53 10.42
CA ILE A 192 10.34 -8.15 10.89
C ILE A 192 10.75 -8.16 12.38
N THR A 193 10.07 -8.97 13.20
CA THR A 193 10.37 -9.06 14.64
C THR A 193 11.74 -9.67 14.88
N ALA A 194 12.10 -10.74 14.18
CA ALA A 194 13.42 -11.36 14.28
C ALA A 194 14.54 -10.38 13.90
N ARG A 195 14.40 -9.66 12.76
CA ARG A 195 15.34 -8.61 12.34
C ARG A 195 15.44 -7.47 13.36
N THR A 196 14.34 -7.15 14.04
CA THR A 196 14.32 -6.13 15.10
C THR A 196 15.13 -6.61 16.31
N PHE A 197 14.96 -7.85 16.74
CA PHE A 197 15.70 -8.45 17.86
C PHE A 197 17.18 -8.56 17.54
N ASP A 198 17.54 -9.01 16.34
CA ASP A 198 18.92 -9.03 15.86
C ASP A 198 19.56 -7.63 15.92
N LYS A 199 18.85 -6.61 15.44
CA LYS A 199 19.31 -5.21 15.47
C LYS A 199 19.52 -4.68 16.88
N LEU A 200 18.63 -5.04 17.81
CA LEU A 200 18.73 -4.69 19.23
C LEU A 200 19.72 -5.60 20.00
N ARG A 201 20.30 -6.61 19.38
CA ARG A 201 21.14 -7.63 19.98
C ARG A 201 20.42 -8.38 21.12
N LEU A 202 19.13 -8.57 20.98
CA LEU A 202 18.31 -9.41 21.85
C LEU A 202 18.30 -10.85 21.29
N PRO A 203 18.24 -11.89 22.15
CA PRO A 203 18.18 -13.26 21.68
C PRO A 203 16.86 -13.53 20.98
N ARG A 204 16.89 -14.27 19.84
CA ARG A 204 15.67 -14.66 19.14
C ARG A 204 14.77 -15.57 19.97
N THR A 205 15.31 -16.28 20.96
CA THR A 205 14.55 -17.07 21.94
C THR A 205 13.66 -16.22 22.85
N ALA A 206 13.83 -14.91 22.88
CA ALA A 206 12.91 -13.96 23.55
C ALA A 206 11.71 -13.58 22.67
N ILE A 207 11.61 -14.12 21.44
CA ILE A 207 10.43 -14.05 20.61
C ILE A 207 9.66 -15.37 20.82
N THR A 208 8.43 -15.31 21.31
CA THR A 208 7.54 -16.46 21.46
C THR A 208 6.56 -16.46 20.30
N GLY A 209 6.74 -17.37 19.35
CA GLY A 209 5.80 -17.62 18.27
C GLY A 209 4.82 -18.71 18.70
N ILE A 210 3.51 -18.42 18.63
CA ILE A 210 2.46 -19.32 19.10
C ILE A 210 1.56 -19.71 17.93
N THR A 211 1.49 -20.99 17.62
CA THR A 211 0.44 -21.50 16.74
C THR A 211 -0.75 -21.97 17.58
N MET A 212 -1.95 -21.58 17.18
CA MET A 212 -3.16 -21.87 17.94
C MET A 212 -4.21 -22.58 17.07
N PRO A 213 -4.03 -23.91 16.87
CA PRO A 213 -4.96 -24.69 16.06
C PRO A 213 -6.39 -24.56 16.61
N GLY A 214 -7.32 -24.28 15.69
CA GLY A 214 -8.77 -24.24 15.92
C GLY A 214 -9.48 -25.20 14.98
N PHE A 215 -10.79 -25.02 14.82
CA PHE A 215 -11.62 -25.94 14.04
C PHE A 215 -11.35 -25.92 12.52
N GLY A 216 -10.77 -24.84 11.98
CA GLY A 216 -10.50 -24.65 10.55
C GLY A 216 -9.02 -24.74 10.17
N THR A 217 -8.13 -25.04 11.11
CA THR A 217 -6.68 -25.06 10.83
C THR A 217 -6.32 -26.24 9.92
N THR A 218 -5.61 -25.96 8.80
CA THR A 218 -5.17 -27.00 7.87
C THR A 218 -3.80 -27.53 8.22
N GLY A 219 -3.52 -28.80 7.85
CA GLY A 219 -2.23 -29.43 8.14
C GLY A 219 -1.04 -28.73 7.49
N ARG A 220 -1.20 -28.13 6.29
CA ARG A 220 -0.12 -27.44 5.57
C ARG A 220 0.30 -26.15 6.26
N THR A 221 -0.66 -25.26 6.57
CA THR A 221 -0.36 -24.00 7.24
C THR A 221 0.19 -24.21 8.63
N HIS A 222 -0.35 -25.18 9.39
CA HIS A 222 0.17 -25.58 10.70
C HIS A 222 1.62 -26.08 10.62
N SER A 223 1.93 -26.99 9.68
CA SER A 223 3.29 -27.49 9.47
C SER A 223 4.26 -26.37 9.08
N ASN A 224 3.83 -25.44 8.22
CA ASN A 224 4.63 -24.29 7.81
C ASN A 224 4.91 -23.33 8.98
N ALA A 225 3.93 -23.11 9.86
CA ALA A 225 4.10 -22.29 11.04
C ALA A 225 5.20 -22.87 11.97
N LEU A 226 5.09 -24.14 12.33
CA LEU A 226 6.05 -24.80 13.20
C LEU A 226 7.47 -24.83 12.59
N LYS A 227 7.59 -25.25 11.33
CA LYS A 227 8.85 -25.31 10.61
C LYS A 227 9.54 -23.94 10.52
N LEU A 228 8.77 -22.89 10.22
CA LEU A 228 9.31 -21.53 10.13
C LEU A 228 9.85 -21.06 11.48
N MET A 229 9.08 -21.23 12.56
CA MET A 229 9.47 -20.82 13.91
C MET A 229 10.75 -21.54 14.36
N GLU A 230 10.81 -22.85 14.16
CA GLU A 230 11.99 -23.68 14.47
C GLU A 230 13.23 -23.22 13.69
N GLN A 231 13.10 -23.06 12.37
CA GLN A 231 14.21 -22.64 11.51
C GLN A 231 14.70 -21.22 11.81
N MET A 232 13.84 -20.35 12.34
CA MET A 232 14.20 -18.99 12.75
C MET A 232 14.83 -18.93 14.15
N GLY A 233 14.80 -20.02 14.92
CA GLY A 233 15.37 -20.11 16.26
C GLY A 233 14.61 -19.28 17.31
N VAL A 234 13.30 -19.12 17.13
CA VAL A 234 12.41 -18.47 18.10
C VAL A 234 11.82 -19.52 19.06
N THR A 235 11.37 -19.10 20.23
CA THR A 235 10.63 -19.97 21.15
C THR A 235 9.30 -20.32 20.51
N THR A 236 9.01 -21.61 20.37
CA THR A 236 7.80 -22.11 19.69
C THR A 236 6.87 -22.72 20.71
N ASP A 237 5.61 -22.34 20.67
CA ASP A 237 4.54 -22.91 21.48
C ASP A 237 3.33 -23.26 20.61
N GLU A 238 2.58 -24.29 21.04
CA GLU A 238 1.36 -24.73 20.39
C GLU A 238 0.22 -24.84 21.40
N ILE A 239 -0.84 -24.06 21.21
CA ILE A 239 -1.99 -24.03 22.12
C ILE A 239 -3.26 -24.30 21.33
N ASN A 240 -3.84 -25.49 21.50
CA ASN A 240 -5.12 -25.84 20.87
C ASN A 240 -6.28 -25.14 21.57
N ILE A 241 -7.02 -24.31 20.80
CA ILE A 241 -8.13 -23.49 21.34
C ILE A 241 -9.49 -24.19 21.29
N CYS A 242 -9.59 -25.40 20.74
CA CYS A 242 -10.89 -26.04 20.50
C CYS A 242 -11.70 -26.26 21.78
N GLU A 243 -11.07 -26.72 22.86
CA GLU A 243 -11.79 -27.01 24.12
C GLU A 243 -12.25 -25.71 24.80
N ALA A 244 -11.40 -24.68 24.86
CA ALA A 244 -11.78 -23.38 25.38
C ALA A 244 -12.96 -22.77 24.61
N CYS A 245 -12.90 -22.82 23.28
CA CYS A 245 -13.99 -22.37 22.42
C CYS A 245 -15.29 -23.16 22.62
N LYS A 246 -15.22 -24.50 22.80
CA LYS A 246 -16.41 -25.33 23.08
C LYS A 246 -17.08 -24.93 24.40
N ILE A 247 -16.30 -24.68 25.45
CA ILE A 247 -16.79 -24.22 26.74
C ILE A 247 -17.48 -22.87 26.55
N HIS A 248 -16.80 -21.92 25.90
CA HIS A 248 -17.34 -20.60 25.62
C HIS A 248 -18.65 -20.66 24.78
N PHE A 249 -18.71 -21.49 23.74
CA PHE A 249 -19.92 -21.67 22.91
C PHE A 249 -21.11 -22.16 23.78
N ARG A 250 -20.86 -23.16 24.64
CA ARG A 250 -21.88 -23.64 25.56
C ARG A 250 -22.37 -22.54 26.53
N ASP A 251 -21.46 -21.75 27.07
CA ASP A 251 -21.77 -20.72 28.05
C ASP A 251 -22.58 -19.56 27.45
N ILE A 252 -22.41 -19.24 26.16
CA ILE A 252 -23.19 -18.24 25.42
C ILE A 252 -24.41 -18.84 24.69
N GLY A 253 -24.67 -20.15 24.83
CA GLY A 253 -25.80 -20.83 24.19
C GLY A 253 -25.69 -20.95 22.67
N LEU A 254 -24.45 -20.97 22.10
CA LEU A 254 -24.23 -21.16 20.66
C LEU A 254 -24.36 -22.65 20.32
N ASP A 255 -25.11 -22.95 19.23
CA ASP A 255 -25.25 -24.32 18.72
C ASP A 255 -23.92 -24.87 18.22
N ALA A 256 -23.64 -26.14 18.46
CA ALA A 256 -22.40 -26.79 18.05
C ALA A 256 -22.19 -26.82 16.51
N ASN A 257 -23.28 -26.71 15.74
CA ASN A 257 -23.26 -26.66 14.27
C ASN A 257 -23.32 -25.23 13.72
N ASP A 258 -23.34 -24.21 14.58
CA ASP A 258 -23.33 -22.82 14.15
C ASP A 258 -22.04 -22.52 13.36
N ARG A 259 -22.19 -21.76 12.28
CA ARG A 259 -21.08 -21.29 11.42
C ARG A 259 -21.21 -19.80 11.17
N SER A 260 -21.85 -19.10 12.10
CA SER A 260 -22.07 -17.66 12.05
C SER A 260 -20.79 -16.86 12.34
N THR A 261 -20.89 -15.57 12.16
CA THR A 261 -19.83 -14.61 12.57
C THR A 261 -19.51 -14.74 14.08
N THR A 262 -20.45 -15.18 14.93
CA THR A 262 -20.20 -15.41 16.37
C THR A 262 -19.23 -16.55 16.57
N TYR A 263 -19.40 -17.66 15.84
CA TYR A 263 -18.51 -18.81 15.86
C TYR A 263 -17.08 -18.45 15.45
N GLU A 264 -16.94 -17.68 14.37
CA GLU A 264 -15.63 -17.22 13.89
C GLU A 264 -14.96 -16.23 14.86
N ASN A 265 -15.72 -15.22 15.30
CA ASN A 265 -15.21 -14.17 16.18
C ASN A 265 -14.80 -14.69 17.56
N ALA A 266 -15.48 -15.68 18.11
CA ALA A 266 -15.12 -16.28 19.39
C ALA A 266 -13.73 -16.93 19.33
N GLN A 267 -13.43 -17.69 18.25
CA GLN A 267 -12.10 -18.27 18.05
C GLN A 267 -11.01 -17.21 17.90
N ALA A 268 -11.28 -16.13 17.16
CA ALA A 268 -10.32 -15.05 17.01
C ALA A 268 -10.03 -14.33 18.33
N ARG A 269 -11.05 -14.11 19.16
CA ARG A 269 -10.88 -13.48 20.49
C ARG A 269 -10.14 -14.38 21.46
N GLU A 270 -10.41 -15.70 21.45
CA GLU A 270 -9.66 -16.67 22.26
C GLU A 270 -8.16 -16.62 21.96
N ARG A 271 -7.78 -16.60 20.68
CA ARG A 271 -6.38 -16.44 20.29
C ARG A 271 -5.77 -15.14 20.81
N THR A 272 -6.51 -14.05 20.69
CA THR A 272 -6.02 -12.73 21.13
C THR A 272 -5.85 -12.68 22.65
N GLN A 273 -6.78 -13.24 23.42
CA GLN A 273 -6.70 -13.34 24.87
C GLN A 273 -5.43 -14.09 25.29
N ILE A 274 -5.17 -15.27 24.73
CA ILE A 274 -3.98 -16.07 25.01
C ILE A 274 -2.70 -15.27 24.73
N LEU A 275 -2.61 -14.59 23.59
CA LEU A 275 -1.42 -13.80 23.23
C LEU A 275 -1.19 -12.65 24.23
N MET A 276 -2.25 -11.94 24.64
CA MET A 276 -2.17 -10.83 25.57
C MET A 276 -1.75 -11.29 26.98
N ASP A 277 -2.29 -12.41 27.46
CA ASP A 277 -1.98 -12.96 28.78
C ASP A 277 -0.54 -13.49 28.84
N ILE A 278 -0.07 -14.16 27.78
CA ILE A 278 1.33 -14.60 27.70
C ILE A 278 2.28 -13.39 27.65
N ALA A 279 1.95 -12.36 26.86
CA ALA A 279 2.74 -11.14 26.84
C ALA A 279 2.81 -10.45 28.22
N ASN A 280 1.72 -10.42 28.97
CA ASN A 280 1.70 -9.90 30.33
C ASN A 280 2.55 -10.74 31.27
N ARG A 281 2.44 -12.08 31.21
CA ARG A 281 3.23 -13.01 32.01
C ARG A 281 4.72 -12.83 31.80
N ASP A 282 5.15 -12.64 30.53
CA ASP A 282 6.56 -12.62 30.15
C ASP A 282 7.13 -11.20 30.06
N GLY A 283 6.33 -10.15 30.37
CA GLY A 283 6.74 -8.75 30.28
C GLY A 283 7.07 -8.31 28.86
N GLY A 284 6.32 -8.82 27.88
CA GLY A 284 6.53 -8.62 26.44
C GLY A 284 5.47 -7.77 25.76
N LEU A 285 5.60 -7.68 24.44
CA LEU A 285 4.64 -7.01 23.57
C LEU A 285 4.01 -8.02 22.60
N VAL A 286 2.68 -7.94 22.43
CA VAL A 286 1.98 -8.63 21.34
C VAL A 286 2.22 -7.88 20.04
N ILE A 287 2.81 -8.56 19.05
CA ILE A 287 3.06 -8.01 17.72
C ILE A 287 1.90 -8.40 16.79
N GLY A 288 1.23 -7.39 16.25
CA GLY A 288 0.11 -7.58 15.33
C GLY A 288 0.55 -7.91 13.92
N THR A 289 -0.22 -8.78 13.29
CA THR A 289 0.06 -9.31 11.96
C THR A 289 -0.82 -8.70 10.86
N GLY A 290 -1.94 -8.04 11.21
CA GLY A 290 -2.90 -7.49 10.25
C GLY A 290 -2.29 -6.45 9.31
N ASP A 291 -2.61 -6.55 8.02
CA ASP A 291 -2.13 -5.67 6.97
C ASP A 291 -3.05 -4.47 6.68
N LEU A 292 -2.56 -3.54 5.86
CA LEU A 292 -3.28 -2.31 5.52
C LEU A 292 -4.63 -2.57 4.81
N SER A 293 -4.69 -3.59 3.95
CA SER A 293 -5.89 -3.89 3.15
C SER A 293 -6.99 -4.50 4.01
N GLU A 294 -6.63 -5.41 4.91
CA GLU A 294 -7.57 -5.96 5.91
C GLU A 294 -8.12 -4.86 6.82
N LEU A 295 -7.25 -3.97 7.30
CA LEU A 295 -7.65 -2.84 8.12
C LEU A 295 -8.57 -1.87 7.37
N ALA A 296 -8.30 -1.60 6.09
CA ALA A 296 -9.14 -0.73 5.26
C ALA A 296 -10.53 -1.32 5.04
N LEU A 297 -10.62 -2.63 4.78
CA LEU A 297 -11.88 -3.34 4.56
C LEU A 297 -12.60 -3.69 5.87
N GLY A 298 -11.93 -3.54 7.03
CA GLY A 298 -12.41 -4.05 8.31
C GLY A 298 -12.59 -5.56 8.28
N TRP A 299 -11.75 -6.27 7.52
CA TRP A 299 -11.72 -7.74 7.43
C TRP A 299 -10.89 -8.31 8.56
N ALA A 300 -11.40 -8.14 9.76
CA ALA A 300 -10.83 -8.62 11.01
C ALA A 300 -11.93 -8.66 12.09
N THR A 301 -11.75 -9.49 13.09
CA THR A 301 -12.65 -9.54 14.26
C THR A 301 -12.35 -8.37 15.18
N TYR A 302 -13.37 -7.54 15.44
CA TYR A 302 -13.25 -6.47 16.43
C TYR A 302 -12.92 -7.04 17.81
N ASN A 303 -11.92 -6.47 18.46
CA ASN A 303 -11.38 -6.96 19.73
C ASN A 303 -10.93 -8.43 19.68
N GLY A 304 -10.41 -8.83 18.51
CA GLY A 304 -9.82 -10.13 18.24
C GLY A 304 -8.50 -9.95 17.49
N ASP A 305 -8.38 -10.56 16.34
CA ASP A 305 -7.16 -10.56 15.52
C ASP A 305 -6.69 -9.17 15.03
N HIS A 306 -7.56 -8.14 15.08
CA HIS A 306 -7.14 -6.77 14.79
C HIS A 306 -6.41 -6.09 15.96
N MET A 307 -6.46 -6.68 17.16
CA MET A 307 -5.86 -6.13 18.38
C MET A 307 -4.45 -6.65 18.60
N SER A 308 -3.56 -5.74 18.96
CA SER A 308 -2.18 -6.03 19.36
C SER A 308 -1.62 -4.83 20.12
N MET A 309 -0.37 -4.93 20.60
CA MET A 309 0.31 -3.80 21.23
C MET A 309 1.13 -2.98 20.21
N TYR A 310 1.47 -3.57 19.06
CA TYR A 310 2.08 -2.88 17.91
C TYR A 310 1.88 -3.67 16.61
N GLY A 311 1.26 -3.06 15.60
CA GLY A 311 0.96 -3.69 14.30
C GLY A 311 2.05 -3.42 13.26
N VAL A 312 3.01 -4.33 13.10
CA VAL A 312 4.16 -4.10 12.20
C VAL A 312 3.79 -4.04 10.72
N ASN A 313 2.70 -4.70 10.30
CA ASN A 313 2.24 -4.72 8.92
C ASN A 313 1.13 -3.71 8.62
N SER A 314 0.67 -2.94 9.59
CA SER A 314 -0.48 -2.03 9.44
C SER A 314 -0.34 -0.98 8.33
N GLY A 315 0.88 -0.68 7.91
CA GLY A 315 1.19 0.23 6.80
C GLY A 315 1.48 -0.47 5.46
N VAL A 316 1.36 -1.79 5.35
CA VAL A 316 1.72 -2.58 4.17
C VAL A 316 0.47 -3.23 3.57
N PRO A 317 0.10 -2.98 2.31
CA PRO A 317 -1.07 -3.60 1.67
C PRO A 317 -0.83 -5.08 1.35
N LYS A 318 -1.90 -5.87 1.30
CA LYS A 318 -1.87 -7.33 1.08
C LYS A 318 -1.05 -7.74 -0.16
N THR A 319 -1.23 -7.04 -1.26
CA THR A 319 -0.48 -7.33 -2.50
C THR A 319 1.03 -7.17 -2.31
N LEU A 320 1.46 -6.19 -1.51
CA LEU A 320 2.87 -5.92 -1.26
C LEU A 320 3.49 -6.90 -0.24
N VAL A 321 2.71 -7.44 0.72
CA VAL A 321 3.18 -8.44 1.69
C VAL A 321 3.85 -9.63 0.99
N ARG A 322 3.20 -10.17 -0.05
CA ARG A 322 3.74 -11.29 -0.85
C ARG A 322 5.11 -10.96 -1.47
N TYR A 323 5.26 -9.75 -1.99
CA TYR A 323 6.53 -9.30 -2.58
C TYR A 323 7.63 -9.13 -1.54
N LEU A 324 7.30 -8.59 -0.38
CA LEU A 324 8.26 -8.45 0.73
C LEU A 324 8.76 -9.81 1.24
N VAL A 325 7.85 -10.77 1.43
CA VAL A 325 8.23 -12.13 1.84
C VAL A 325 9.10 -12.80 0.78
N ARG A 326 8.76 -12.63 -0.52
CA ARG A 326 9.59 -13.14 -1.63
C ARG A 326 10.96 -12.49 -1.65
N TRP A 327 11.03 -11.17 -1.54
CA TRP A 327 12.29 -10.43 -1.49
C TRP A 327 13.18 -10.87 -0.33
N ILE A 328 12.58 -11.05 0.87
CA ILE A 328 13.33 -11.56 2.05
C ILE A 328 13.81 -12.99 1.80
N ALA A 329 13.00 -13.86 1.17
CA ALA A 329 13.37 -15.24 0.87
C ALA A 329 14.58 -15.35 -0.07
N ASP A 330 14.77 -14.36 -0.95
CA ASP A 330 15.86 -14.32 -1.92
C ASP A 330 17.14 -13.67 -1.37
N LEU A 331 17.12 -13.15 -0.12
CA LEU A 331 18.32 -12.63 0.54
C LEU A 331 19.25 -13.77 1.01
N PRO A 332 20.58 -13.59 0.95
CA PRO A 332 21.54 -14.62 1.34
C PRO A 332 21.35 -15.16 2.75
N GLU A 333 21.01 -14.28 3.71
CA GLU A 333 20.79 -14.67 5.11
C GLU A 333 19.53 -15.53 5.33
N SER A 334 18.63 -15.58 4.36
CA SER A 334 17.41 -16.39 4.41
C SER A 334 17.53 -17.78 3.79
N ALA A 335 18.74 -18.20 3.39
CA ALA A 335 18.94 -19.45 2.68
C ALA A 335 18.35 -20.69 3.41
N SER A 336 18.46 -20.75 4.74
CA SER A 336 17.94 -21.86 5.56
C SER A 336 16.40 -21.92 5.61
N ILE A 337 15.72 -20.77 5.51
CA ILE A 337 14.25 -20.65 5.59
C ILE A 337 13.60 -20.49 4.21
N ARG A 338 14.38 -20.32 3.14
CA ARG A 338 13.89 -19.98 1.81
C ARG A 338 12.81 -20.93 1.30
N SER A 339 13.04 -22.24 1.42
CA SER A 339 12.07 -23.24 0.94
C SER A 339 10.72 -23.16 1.68
N CYS A 340 10.76 -22.89 2.98
CA CYS A 340 9.55 -22.70 3.79
C CYS A 340 8.81 -21.43 3.39
N LEU A 341 9.53 -20.32 3.18
CA LEU A 341 8.93 -19.06 2.73
C LEU A 341 8.25 -19.18 1.35
N LEU A 342 8.87 -19.92 0.42
CA LEU A 342 8.28 -20.15 -0.90
C LEU A 342 7.01 -21.01 -0.81
N ASP A 343 6.97 -22.03 0.04
CA ASP A 343 5.77 -22.83 0.26
C ASP A 343 4.63 -22.02 0.87
N ILE A 344 4.94 -21.12 1.80
CA ILE A 344 3.95 -20.17 2.37
C ILE A 344 3.41 -19.23 1.29
N ILE A 345 4.27 -18.69 0.41
CA ILE A 345 3.88 -17.81 -0.70
C ILE A 345 2.90 -18.52 -1.66
N ASP A 346 3.08 -19.80 -1.88
CA ASP A 346 2.26 -20.60 -2.80
C ASP A 346 1.00 -21.17 -2.14
N THR A 347 0.80 -20.91 -0.83
CA THR A 347 -0.40 -21.33 -0.11
C THR A 347 -1.55 -20.33 -0.35
N PRO A 348 -2.77 -20.77 -0.71
CA PRO A 348 -3.93 -19.90 -0.88
C PRO A 348 -4.31 -19.14 0.40
N ILE A 349 -4.76 -17.90 0.25
CA ILE A 349 -5.20 -17.07 1.38
C ILE A 349 -6.57 -17.57 1.87
N SER A 350 -6.64 -17.97 3.15
CA SER A 350 -7.86 -18.45 3.81
C SER A 350 -7.94 -17.95 5.26
N PRO A 351 -9.12 -17.62 5.79
CA PRO A 351 -9.28 -17.21 7.17
C PRO A 351 -9.14 -18.35 8.20
N GLU A 352 -9.16 -19.62 7.77
CA GLU A 352 -9.01 -20.84 8.60
C GLU A 352 -9.89 -20.89 9.87
N LEU A 353 -11.06 -20.25 9.86
CA LEU A 353 -11.99 -20.21 10.98
C LEU A 353 -13.12 -21.24 10.86
N LEU A 354 -13.45 -21.62 9.64
CA LEU A 354 -14.46 -22.66 9.36
C LEU A 354 -13.78 -24.02 9.13
N PRO A 355 -14.40 -25.13 9.59
CA PRO A 355 -13.88 -26.47 9.35
C PRO A 355 -13.64 -26.71 7.85
N ALA A 356 -12.52 -27.36 7.50
CA ALA A 356 -12.26 -27.82 6.14
C ALA A 356 -13.33 -28.87 5.71
N SER A 357 -13.48 -29.10 4.40
CA SER A 357 -14.29 -30.22 3.88
C SER A 357 -13.74 -31.56 4.35
N ARG A 358 -14.53 -32.63 4.22
CA ARG A 358 -14.07 -34.00 4.55
C ARG A 358 -12.84 -34.44 3.75
N GLU A 359 -12.56 -33.77 2.64
CA GLU A 359 -11.40 -34.01 1.77
C GLU A 359 -10.24 -33.05 2.04
N GLY A 360 -10.31 -32.21 3.09
CA GLY A 360 -9.26 -31.24 3.47
C GLY A 360 -9.20 -29.99 2.60
N GLU A 361 -10.20 -29.77 1.73
CA GLU A 361 -10.28 -28.56 0.92
C GLU A 361 -10.75 -27.35 1.74
N ILE A 362 -10.16 -26.20 1.46
CA ILE A 362 -10.52 -24.93 2.07
C ILE A 362 -11.89 -24.51 1.56
N LEU A 363 -12.92 -24.55 2.42
CA LEU A 363 -14.31 -24.23 2.08
C LEU A 363 -14.53 -22.73 1.82
N GLN A 364 -13.64 -21.87 2.28
CA GLN A 364 -13.83 -20.43 2.19
C GLN A 364 -12.53 -19.74 1.77
N LYS A 365 -12.52 -19.19 0.55
CA LYS A 365 -11.45 -18.30 0.12
C LYS A 365 -11.84 -16.86 0.43
N THR A 366 -10.95 -16.13 1.08
CA THR A 366 -11.20 -14.72 1.45
C THR A 366 -11.60 -13.88 0.24
N GLU A 367 -10.94 -14.06 -0.90
CA GLU A 367 -11.21 -13.30 -2.12
C GLU A 367 -12.59 -13.59 -2.75
N GLU A 368 -13.20 -14.74 -2.47
CA GLU A 368 -14.57 -15.04 -2.94
C GLU A 368 -15.61 -14.20 -2.18
N LEU A 369 -15.33 -13.84 -0.92
CA LEU A 369 -16.23 -13.07 -0.06
C LEU A 369 -16.02 -11.57 -0.16
N VAL A 370 -14.78 -11.13 -0.13
CA VAL A 370 -14.45 -9.69 -0.10
C VAL A 370 -14.05 -9.16 -1.46
N GLY A 371 -13.63 -10.00 -2.38
CA GLY A 371 -13.12 -9.67 -3.70
C GLY A 371 -11.59 -9.69 -3.81
N PRO A 372 -11.06 -9.59 -5.03
CA PRO A 372 -9.63 -9.62 -5.29
C PRO A 372 -8.89 -8.47 -4.59
N TYR A 373 -7.88 -8.80 -3.79
CA TYR A 373 -7.09 -7.78 -3.08
C TYR A 373 -6.38 -6.79 -4.02
N GLU A 374 -6.02 -7.20 -5.23
CA GLU A 374 -5.41 -6.27 -6.20
C GLU A 374 -6.34 -5.11 -6.58
N LEU A 375 -7.65 -5.37 -6.71
CA LEU A 375 -8.64 -4.31 -6.94
C LEU A 375 -8.81 -3.43 -5.70
N HIS A 376 -8.87 -4.03 -4.52
CA HIS A 376 -9.00 -3.29 -3.27
C HIS A 376 -7.79 -2.39 -2.99
N ASP A 377 -6.58 -2.89 -3.21
CA ASP A 377 -5.35 -2.13 -3.04
C ASP A 377 -5.25 -0.99 -4.07
N PHE A 378 -5.68 -1.22 -5.31
CA PHE A 378 -5.80 -0.15 -6.31
C PHE A 378 -6.77 0.95 -5.85
N PHE A 379 -7.97 0.56 -5.37
CA PHE A 379 -8.95 1.53 -4.85
C PHE A 379 -8.42 2.25 -3.62
N LEU A 380 -7.82 1.52 -2.69
CA LEU A 380 -7.24 2.06 -1.46
C LEU A 380 -6.17 3.11 -1.76
N TYR A 381 -5.22 2.80 -2.64
CA TYR A 381 -4.17 3.71 -3.04
C TYR A 381 -4.73 5.03 -3.58
N HIS A 382 -5.63 4.94 -4.53
CA HIS A 382 -6.16 6.11 -5.20
C HIS A 382 -7.18 6.89 -4.37
N PHE A 383 -7.98 6.19 -3.57
CA PHE A 383 -8.98 6.80 -2.70
C PHE A 383 -8.34 7.54 -1.53
N VAL A 384 -7.51 6.86 -0.75
CA VAL A 384 -6.93 7.45 0.47
C VAL A 384 -5.86 8.49 0.14
N ARG A 385 -5.00 8.19 -0.83
CA ARG A 385 -3.88 9.07 -1.16
C ARG A 385 -4.31 10.32 -1.94
N PHE A 386 -5.26 10.19 -2.86
CA PHE A 386 -5.66 11.27 -3.78
C PHE A 386 -7.10 11.73 -3.61
N GLY A 387 -7.93 11.05 -2.82
CA GLY A 387 -9.31 11.43 -2.59
C GLY A 387 -10.17 11.36 -3.86
N TYR A 388 -9.88 10.43 -4.77
CA TYR A 388 -10.62 10.31 -6.01
C TYR A 388 -12.06 9.85 -5.79
N ARG A 389 -12.98 10.43 -6.57
CA ARG A 389 -14.40 10.06 -6.54
C ARG A 389 -14.63 8.66 -7.11
N PRO A 390 -15.71 7.97 -6.69
CA PRO A 390 -16.01 6.61 -7.16
C PRO A 390 -16.06 6.46 -8.68
N ALA A 391 -16.62 7.43 -9.41
CA ALA A 391 -16.68 7.40 -10.87
C ALA A 391 -15.29 7.41 -11.51
N LYS A 392 -14.35 8.19 -10.97
CA LYS A 392 -12.96 8.22 -11.45
C LYS A 392 -12.21 6.94 -11.10
N LEU A 393 -12.40 6.41 -9.88
CA LEU A 393 -11.82 5.12 -9.48
C LEU A 393 -12.27 3.99 -10.40
N HIS A 394 -13.56 3.90 -10.70
CA HIS A 394 -14.09 2.92 -11.63
C HIS A 394 -13.52 3.08 -13.03
N PHE A 395 -13.46 4.33 -13.53
CA PHE A 395 -12.88 4.62 -14.84
C PHE A 395 -11.41 4.17 -14.92
N MET A 396 -10.58 4.56 -13.94
CA MET A 396 -9.16 4.21 -13.88
C MET A 396 -8.94 2.69 -13.75
N ALA A 397 -9.72 2.01 -12.91
CA ALA A 397 -9.65 0.56 -12.74
C ALA A 397 -10.04 -0.19 -14.02
N ARG A 398 -11.02 0.31 -14.78
CA ARG A 398 -11.34 -0.25 -16.12
C ARG A 398 -10.19 -0.15 -17.10
N GLN A 399 -9.41 0.93 -17.06
CA GLN A 399 -8.23 1.08 -17.91
C GLN A 399 -7.09 0.17 -17.45
N ALA A 400 -6.91 0.02 -16.13
CA ALA A 400 -5.83 -0.78 -15.55
C ALA A 400 -6.09 -2.30 -15.63
N PHE A 401 -7.34 -2.73 -15.48
CA PHE A 401 -7.71 -4.15 -15.33
C PHE A 401 -8.71 -4.65 -16.37
N GLY A 402 -9.04 -3.85 -17.38
CA GLY A 402 -10.13 -4.19 -18.32
C GLY A 402 -9.94 -5.48 -19.11
N GLU A 403 -8.69 -5.96 -19.25
CA GLU A 403 -8.40 -7.27 -19.86
C GLU A 403 -8.65 -8.43 -18.90
N LYS A 404 -8.54 -8.20 -17.58
CA LYS A 404 -8.64 -9.23 -16.54
C LYS A 404 -10.05 -9.32 -15.94
N TYR A 405 -10.71 -8.18 -15.72
CA TYR A 405 -12.01 -8.10 -15.09
C TYR A 405 -13.03 -7.33 -15.92
N PRO A 406 -14.25 -7.85 -16.09
CA PRO A 406 -15.32 -7.09 -16.73
C PRO A 406 -15.72 -5.86 -15.92
N SER A 407 -16.16 -4.80 -16.60
CA SER A 407 -16.54 -3.52 -15.97
C SER A 407 -17.59 -3.67 -14.85
N SER A 408 -18.51 -4.62 -14.99
CA SER A 408 -19.54 -4.93 -13.98
C SER A 408 -18.93 -5.48 -12.69
N GLU A 409 -17.93 -6.32 -12.82
CA GLU A 409 -17.20 -6.91 -11.68
C GLU A 409 -16.35 -5.85 -10.95
N ILE A 410 -15.61 -5.03 -11.69
CA ILE A 410 -14.86 -3.90 -11.12
C ILE A 410 -15.81 -2.98 -10.34
N LYS A 411 -16.99 -2.68 -10.90
CA LYS A 411 -18.01 -1.86 -10.23
C LYS A 411 -18.55 -2.53 -8.97
N LYS A 412 -18.81 -3.84 -9.01
CA LYS A 412 -19.26 -4.64 -7.85
C LYS A 412 -18.25 -4.49 -6.70
N TRP A 413 -16.98 -4.74 -6.96
CA TRP A 413 -15.94 -4.72 -5.92
C TRP A 413 -15.61 -3.30 -5.44
N LEU A 414 -15.73 -2.28 -6.28
CA LEU A 414 -15.64 -0.89 -5.82
C LEU A 414 -16.77 -0.52 -4.85
N ILE A 415 -17.99 -0.97 -5.10
CA ILE A 415 -19.12 -0.77 -4.18
C ILE A 415 -18.86 -1.50 -2.85
N VAL A 416 -18.37 -2.74 -2.89
CA VAL A 416 -18.00 -3.50 -1.70
C VAL A 416 -16.91 -2.77 -0.91
N PHE A 417 -15.84 -2.33 -1.60
CA PHE A 417 -14.75 -1.55 -0.99
C PHE A 417 -15.27 -0.33 -0.24
N LEU A 418 -16.02 0.54 -0.91
CA LEU A 418 -16.53 1.78 -0.31
C LEU A 418 -17.49 1.50 0.84
N ARG A 419 -18.41 0.54 0.67
CA ARG A 419 -19.35 0.15 1.74
C ARG A 419 -18.59 -0.32 2.98
N ARG A 420 -17.64 -1.23 2.82
CA ARG A 420 -16.84 -1.75 3.92
C ARG A 420 -15.95 -0.68 4.53
N PHE A 421 -15.27 0.11 3.71
CA PHE A 421 -14.40 1.20 4.18
C PHE A 421 -15.14 2.13 5.14
N PHE A 422 -16.36 2.53 4.85
CA PHE A 422 -17.13 3.43 5.71
C PHE A 422 -17.85 2.70 6.84
N SER A 423 -18.52 1.57 6.58
CA SER A 423 -19.29 0.86 7.62
C SER A 423 -18.40 0.22 8.69
N GLN A 424 -17.16 -0.12 8.38
CA GLN A 424 -16.22 -0.73 9.32
C GLN A 424 -15.27 0.28 9.99
N GLN A 425 -15.56 1.58 9.89
CA GLN A 425 -14.76 2.66 10.49
C GLN A 425 -14.57 2.45 12.00
N PHE A 426 -15.56 1.95 12.72
CA PHE A 426 -15.49 1.70 14.17
C PHE A 426 -14.34 0.74 14.55
N LYS A 427 -14.00 -0.23 13.70
CA LYS A 427 -12.86 -1.12 13.92
C LYS A 427 -11.54 -0.35 13.86
N ARG A 428 -11.43 0.59 12.91
CA ARG A 428 -10.20 1.37 12.73
C ARG A 428 -9.94 2.39 13.83
N SER A 429 -10.96 2.85 14.53
CA SER A 429 -10.79 3.78 15.67
C SER A 429 -10.08 3.15 16.87
N ALA A 430 -10.00 1.82 16.94
CA ALA A 430 -9.34 1.06 18.01
C ALA A 430 -8.09 0.31 17.52
N LEU A 431 -7.52 0.68 16.37
CA LEU A 431 -6.32 0.03 15.86
C LEU A 431 -5.08 0.33 16.72
N PRO A 432 -4.19 -0.65 16.92
CA PRO A 432 -2.90 -0.42 17.52
C PRO A 432 -2.03 0.49 16.63
N ASP A 433 -1.06 1.14 17.24
CA ASP A 433 -0.02 1.85 16.50
C ASP A 433 0.78 0.90 15.62
N GLY A 434 1.34 1.45 14.53
CA GLY A 434 2.23 0.72 13.64
C GLY A 434 3.00 1.66 12.71
N PRO A 435 4.04 1.16 12.04
CA PRO A 435 4.89 1.97 11.16
C PRO A 435 4.13 2.38 9.90
N LYS A 436 4.32 3.62 9.47
CA LYS A 436 3.72 4.14 8.23
C LYS A 436 4.67 3.90 7.06
N ALA A 437 4.71 2.65 6.58
CA ALA A 437 5.68 2.23 5.58
C ALA A 437 5.37 2.76 4.17
N VAL A 438 4.11 2.69 3.70
CA VAL A 438 3.74 3.12 2.35
C VAL A 438 2.64 4.19 2.32
N SER A 439 2.07 4.55 3.45
CA SER A 439 1.06 5.61 3.55
C SER A 439 1.24 6.44 4.81
N TYR A 440 1.26 7.76 4.65
CA TYR A 440 1.26 8.72 5.77
C TYR A 440 -0.13 8.92 6.39
N THR A 441 -1.15 8.37 5.75
CA THR A 441 -2.54 8.64 6.11
C THR A 441 -3.01 7.62 7.14
N HIS A 442 -3.51 8.07 8.27
CA HIS A 442 -4.35 7.23 9.10
C HIS A 442 -5.58 6.83 8.28
N LEU A 443 -5.95 5.56 8.32
CA LEU A 443 -7.21 5.10 7.71
C LEU A 443 -8.45 5.64 8.45
N THR A 444 -8.24 6.29 9.60
CA THR A 444 -9.28 7.04 10.29
C THR A 444 -9.52 8.35 9.55
N LEU A 445 -10.75 8.56 9.11
CA LEU A 445 -11.18 9.87 8.62
C LEU A 445 -11.04 10.87 9.77
N PRO A 446 -10.57 12.11 9.54
CA PRO A 446 -10.71 13.15 10.53
C PRO A 446 -12.21 13.30 10.85
N THR A 447 -12.54 13.24 12.11
CA THR A 447 -13.89 13.51 12.64
C THR A 447 -14.25 14.97 12.44
#